data_b24857b36614eb0cdc3127e46ce6f9f4
#
_entry.id   b24857b36614eb0cdc3127e46ce6f9f4
#
_cell.length_a   1.000
_cell.length_b   1.000
_cell.length_c   1.000
_cell.angle_alpha   90.00
_cell.angle_beta   90.00
_cell.angle_gamma   90.00
#
_symmetry.space_group_name_H-M   'P 1'
#
loop_
_entity.id
_entity.type
_entity.pdbx_description
1 polymer ?
#
loop_
_entity_poly.entity_id
_entity_poly.type
_entity_poly.pdbx_seq_one_letter_code
_entity_poly.pdbx_strand_id
1 'polypeptide(L)'
;MLQIFKSFSTELKFYLVMNTFFSFGGALSGIFQSVFLWKLDKTYSLLARFSLHWSVAIILCFGICAWIARKTSPMITMRLGFICYLITYLIMLFYHANLNEHILLLGFLNGLAMSLYYVGVHLAILDLTTNEQRDKFLYVQGILMTIGGVIAPLLSGIIISQFNGMKGYYVVFTGTCIFFFIAFLTSLKVKGKPVSSKSHFWDVVKKPSPEWKKMYLVMFSDGVVSGVYTTFLITMMTFKVAGGELNLGIYNTFAQLVAVCAFYFLAKLTNQNDRIKIFAVGAICILLSSILISSLPYLISLIIFGIVSPVAMNMINTSMNAMIYESIERDPNYKNKRLDYIIIREIPLGIGRIIGVFIFLALGKYFNLEALLPISFSFFPIIYVVMIPILYLIWKKPLSKSVLQSKEV
;
A
#
# COMPACT_ATOMS: atom_id res chain seq x y z
N MET A 1 16.30 -1.01 -21.48
CA MET A 1 15.31 -1.88 -20.83
C MET A 1 15.26 -3.28 -21.44
N LEU A 2 15.01 -3.44 -22.76
CA LEU A 2 14.93 -4.76 -23.43
C LEU A 2 16.20 -5.60 -23.28
N GLN A 3 17.40 -5.03 -23.37
CA GLN A 3 18.65 -5.74 -23.15
C GLN A 3 18.80 -6.26 -21.71
N ILE A 4 18.42 -5.44 -20.72
CA ILE A 4 18.44 -5.83 -19.29
C ILE A 4 17.42 -6.96 -19.05
N PHE A 5 16.20 -6.86 -19.61
CA PHE A 5 15.20 -7.92 -19.52
C PHE A 5 15.68 -9.24 -20.14
N LYS A 6 16.38 -9.17 -21.29
CA LYS A 6 16.94 -10.35 -21.95
C LYS A 6 18.00 -11.06 -21.11
N SER A 7 18.78 -10.33 -20.28
CA SER A 7 19.84 -10.89 -19.42
C SER A 7 19.31 -11.67 -18.20
N PHE A 8 18.03 -11.52 -17.85
CA PHE A 8 17.44 -12.23 -16.73
C PHE A 8 17.19 -13.71 -17.03
N SER A 9 17.25 -14.55 -15.99
CA SER A 9 16.86 -15.95 -16.09
C SER A 9 15.39 -16.11 -16.50
N THR A 10 15.04 -17.23 -17.07
CA THR A 10 13.66 -17.52 -17.50
C THR A 10 12.68 -17.42 -16.33
N GLU A 11 13.05 -17.89 -15.13
CA GLU A 11 12.23 -17.79 -13.92
C GLU A 11 12.00 -16.33 -13.51
N LEU A 12 13.06 -15.51 -13.56
CA LEU A 12 12.96 -14.09 -13.19
C LEU A 12 12.10 -13.30 -14.20
N LYS A 13 12.13 -13.67 -15.49
CA LYS A 13 11.23 -13.10 -16.51
C LYS A 13 9.77 -13.45 -16.22
N PHE A 14 9.47 -14.72 -15.90
CA PHE A 14 8.11 -15.12 -15.53
C PHE A 14 7.64 -14.44 -14.25
N TYR A 15 8.53 -14.25 -13.27
CA TYR A 15 8.21 -13.52 -12.05
C TYR A 15 7.85 -12.06 -12.34
N LEU A 16 8.58 -11.36 -13.22
CA LEU A 16 8.27 -9.99 -13.65
C LEU A 16 6.91 -9.92 -14.35
N VAL A 17 6.67 -10.83 -15.31
CA VAL A 17 5.41 -10.88 -16.06
C VAL A 17 4.22 -11.12 -15.12
N MET A 18 4.34 -12.08 -14.20
CA MET A 18 3.34 -12.38 -13.18
C MET A 18 3.00 -11.14 -12.33
N ASN A 19 4.02 -10.46 -11.81
CA ASN A 19 3.82 -9.25 -10.99
C ASN A 19 3.23 -8.10 -11.81
N THR A 20 3.58 -7.98 -13.09
CA THR A 20 3.00 -6.96 -13.98
C THR A 20 1.51 -7.19 -14.19
N PHE A 21 1.08 -8.43 -14.48
CA PHE A 21 -0.34 -8.75 -14.60
C PHE A 21 -1.10 -8.54 -13.29
N PHE A 22 -0.53 -8.96 -12.17
CA PHE A 22 -1.13 -8.75 -10.86
C PHE A 22 -1.28 -7.25 -10.54
N SER A 23 -0.22 -6.46 -10.73
CA SER A 23 -0.23 -5.03 -10.49
C SER A 23 -1.23 -4.30 -11.39
N PHE A 24 -1.30 -4.68 -12.67
CA PHE A 24 -2.26 -4.11 -13.62
C PHE A 24 -3.70 -4.42 -13.22
N GLY A 25 -4.00 -5.67 -12.88
CA GLY A 25 -5.32 -6.07 -12.38
C GLY A 25 -5.71 -5.33 -11.11
N GLY A 26 -4.79 -5.20 -10.15
CA GLY A 26 -5.00 -4.42 -8.93
C GLY A 26 -5.23 -2.92 -9.21
N ALA A 27 -4.52 -2.34 -10.16
CA ALA A 27 -4.68 -0.94 -10.54
C ALA A 27 -6.00 -0.67 -11.29
N LEU A 28 -6.51 -1.65 -12.07
CA LEU A 28 -7.83 -1.55 -12.72
C LEU A 28 -8.94 -1.35 -11.71
N SER A 29 -8.94 -2.12 -10.63
CA SER A 29 -10.05 -2.16 -9.67
C SER A 29 -9.82 -1.30 -8.44
N GLY A 30 -8.56 -1.01 -8.05
CA GLY A 30 -8.21 -0.51 -6.73
C GLY A 30 -9.00 0.71 -6.25
N ILE A 31 -8.95 1.81 -6.99
CA ILE A 31 -9.71 3.03 -6.63
C ILE A 31 -11.22 2.85 -6.82
N PHE A 32 -11.62 2.10 -7.85
CA PHE A 32 -13.03 1.91 -8.19
C PHE A 32 -13.74 0.93 -7.24
N GLN A 33 -13.02 0.07 -6.53
CA GLN A 33 -13.57 -0.76 -5.46
C GLN A 33 -14.17 0.10 -4.35
N SER A 34 -13.50 1.15 -3.91
CA SER A 34 -14.03 2.07 -2.90
C SER A 34 -15.27 2.82 -3.39
N VAL A 35 -15.25 3.29 -4.65
CA VAL A 35 -16.40 3.96 -5.26
C VAL A 35 -17.58 3.00 -5.40
N PHE A 36 -17.32 1.76 -5.82
CA PHE A 36 -18.34 0.71 -5.93
C PHE A 36 -19.00 0.42 -4.58
N LEU A 37 -18.23 0.21 -3.52
CA LEU A 37 -18.76 -0.03 -2.17
C LEU A 37 -19.57 1.16 -1.67
N TRP A 38 -19.13 2.39 -1.92
CA TRP A 38 -19.90 3.57 -1.56
C TRP A 38 -21.23 3.67 -2.33
N LYS A 39 -21.23 3.35 -3.62
CA LYS A 39 -22.47 3.39 -4.44
C LYS A 39 -23.53 2.38 -4.01
N LEU A 40 -23.14 1.27 -3.38
CA LEU A 40 -24.08 0.26 -2.86
C LEU A 40 -24.92 0.78 -1.69
N ASP A 41 -24.33 1.55 -0.79
CA ASP A 41 -24.94 1.97 0.46
C ASP A 41 -25.11 3.51 0.55
N LYS A 42 -24.38 4.26 -0.30
CA LYS A 42 -24.28 5.72 -0.28
C LYS A 42 -23.89 6.29 1.08
N THR A 43 -23.35 5.45 1.95
CA THR A 43 -22.75 5.82 3.24
C THR A 43 -21.28 5.45 3.27
N TYR A 44 -20.52 6.00 4.22
CA TYR A 44 -19.13 5.61 4.42
C TYR A 44 -18.98 4.42 5.38
N SER A 45 -20.10 3.91 5.93
CA SER A 45 -20.10 2.80 6.89
C SER A 45 -19.59 1.51 6.27
N LEU A 46 -20.00 1.21 5.04
CA LEU A 46 -19.56 0.01 4.32
C LEU A 46 -18.05 0.02 4.06
N LEU A 47 -17.50 1.18 3.66
CA LEU A 47 -16.06 1.38 3.48
C LEU A 47 -15.28 1.21 4.79
N ALA A 48 -15.79 1.80 5.88
CA ALA A 48 -15.17 1.68 7.19
C ALA A 48 -15.19 0.23 7.69
N ARG A 49 -16.30 -0.49 7.54
CA ARG A 49 -16.40 -1.91 7.89
C ARG A 49 -15.46 -2.77 7.04
N PHE A 50 -15.39 -2.55 5.74
CA PHE A 50 -14.43 -3.23 4.87
C PHE A 50 -13.00 -3.00 5.36
N SER A 51 -12.59 -1.73 5.58
CA SER A 51 -11.25 -1.38 6.05
C SER A 51 -10.92 -1.99 7.42
N LEU A 52 -11.90 -2.05 8.33
CA LEU A 52 -11.75 -2.69 9.63
C LEU A 52 -11.40 -4.18 9.50
N HIS A 53 -12.21 -4.94 8.76
CA HIS A 53 -11.99 -6.38 8.61
C HIS A 53 -10.72 -6.70 7.82
N TRP A 54 -10.39 -5.87 6.81
CA TRP A 54 -9.14 -5.93 6.08
C TRP A 54 -7.93 -5.74 7.02
N SER A 55 -7.97 -4.74 7.90
CA SER A 55 -6.90 -4.46 8.87
C SER A 55 -6.74 -5.57 9.91
N VAL A 56 -7.86 -6.09 10.43
CA VAL A 56 -7.87 -7.23 11.37
C VAL A 56 -7.27 -8.47 10.71
N ALA A 57 -7.65 -8.77 9.46
CA ALA A 57 -7.12 -9.91 8.73
C ALA A 57 -5.60 -9.81 8.53
N ILE A 58 -5.06 -8.62 8.22
CA ILE A 58 -3.62 -8.43 8.07
C ILE A 58 -2.90 -8.77 9.38
N ILE A 59 -3.35 -8.24 10.52
CA ILE A 59 -2.71 -8.51 11.82
C ILE A 59 -2.72 -10.01 12.13
N LEU A 60 -3.85 -10.68 11.94
CA LEU A 60 -3.99 -12.10 12.28
C LEU A 60 -3.26 -13.02 11.32
N CYS A 61 -3.30 -12.70 10.02
CA CYS A 61 -2.85 -13.63 8.99
C CYS A 61 -1.37 -13.44 8.60
N PHE A 62 -0.78 -12.23 8.75
CA PHE A 62 0.58 -11.97 8.24
C PHE A 62 1.64 -12.91 8.83
N GLY A 63 1.58 -13.17 10.14
CA GLY A 63 2.46 -14.14 10.81
C GLY A 63 2.22 -15.58 10.35
N ILE A 64 0.95 -15.97 10.16
CA ILE A 64 0.58 -17.30 9.65
C ILE A 64 1.07 -17.48 8.21
N CYS A 65 0.90 -16.46 7.36
CA CYS A 65 1.38 -16.48 5.98
C CYS A 65 2.91 -16.60 5.91
N ALA A 66 3.64 -15.94 6.81
CA ALA A 66 5.10 -16.08 6.90
C ALA A 66 5.52 -17.48 7.35
N TRP A 67 4.76 -18.09 8.27
CA TRP A 67 4.98 -19.48 8.67
C TRP A 67 4.75 -20.45 7.49
N ILE A 68 3.67 -20.27 6.73
CA ILE A 68 3.39 -21.04 5.50
C ILE A 68 4.55 -20.88 4.50
N ALA A 69 5.02 -19.64 4.25
CA ALA A 69 6.12 -19.38 3.32
C ALA A 69 7.42 -20.11 3.71
N ARG A 70 7.72 -20.15 5.02
CA ARG A 70 8.88 -20.89 5.54
C ARG A 70 8.74 -22.41 5.41
N LYS A 71 7.53 -22.94 5.57
CA LYS A 71 7.26 -24.39 5.48
C LYS A 71 7.17 -24.89 4.05
N THR A 72 6.79 -24.04 3.12
CA THR A 72 6.57 -24.39 1.71
C THR A 72 7.52 -23.64 0.79
N SER A 73 7.08 -22.51 0.25
CA SER A 73 7.90 -21.57 -0.50
C SER A 73 7.21 -20.21 -0.65
N PRO A 74 7.97 -19.13 -0.90
CA PRO A 74 7.41 -17.81 -1.19
C PRO A 74 6.43 -17.82 -2.37
N MET A 75 6.70 -18.67 -3.38
CA MET A 75 5.84 -18.75 -4.56
C MET A 75 4.50 -19.40 -4.27
N ILE A 76 4.43 -20.35 -3.32
CA ILE A 76 3.16 -20.95 -2.90
C ILE A 76 2.29 -19.92 -2.19
N THR A 77 2.86 -19.11 -1.30
CA THR A 77 2.09 -18.03 -0.64
C THR A 77 1.58 -17.01 -1.65
N MET A 78 2.38 -16.61 -2.64
CA MET A 78 1.91 -15.70 -3.69
C MET A 78 0.76 -16.30 -4.52
N ARG A 79 0.85 -17.59 -4.87
CA ARG A 79 -0.23 -18.30 -5.60
C ARG A 79 -1.52 -18.33 -4.81
N LEU A 80 -1.44 -18.65 -3.52
CA LEU A 80 -2.59 -18.59 -2.63
C LEU A 80 -3.14 -17.16 -2.53
N GLY A 81 -2.28 -16.14 -2.48
CA GLY A 81 -2.66 -14.74 -2.53
C GLY A 81 -3.43 -14.38 -3.79
N PHE A 82 -2.99 -14.80 -4.98
CA PHE A 82 -3.72 -14.58 -6.23
C PHE A 82 -5.09 -15.24 -6.24
N ILE A 83 -5.20 -16.47 -5.71
CA ILE A 83 -6.47 -17.19 -5.59
C ILE A 83 -7.41 -16.43 -4.63
N CYS A 84 -6.92 -15.99 -3.47
CA CYS A 84 -7.74 -15.23 -2.52
C CYS A 84 -8.20 -13.89 -3.12
N TYR A 85 -7.36 -13.16 -3.85
CA TYR A 85 -7.77 -11.96 -4.57
C TYR A 85 -8.81 -12.26 -5.64
N LEU A 86 -8.62 -13.33 -6.42
CA LEU A 86 -9.60 -13.78 -7.42
C LEU A 86 -10.97 -14.06 -6.76
N ILE A 87 -10.97 -14.82 -5.67
CA ILE A 87 -12.21 -15.13 -4.92
C ILE A 87 -12.85 -13.84 -4.40
N THR A 88 -12.08 -12.87 -3.90
CA THR A 88 -12.59 -11.58 -3.43
C THR A 88 -13.39 -10.86 -4.53
N TYR A 89 -12.84 -10.77 -5.74
CA TYR A 89 -13.54 -10.11 -6.84
C TYR A 89 -14.68 -10.94 -7.41
N LEU A 90 -14.59 -12.27 -7.39
CA LEU A 90 -15.73 -13.14 -7.74
C LEU A 90 -16.89 -12.95 -6.76
N ILE A 91 -16.64 -12.82 -5.46
CA ILE A 91 -17.68 -12.49 -4.46
C ILE A 91 -18.34 -11.15 -4.80
N MET A 92 -17.56 -10.13 -5.17
CA MET A 92 -18.10 -8.83 -5.58
C MET A 92 -18.98 -8.95 -6.83
N LEU A 93 -18.63 -9.82 -7.77
CA LEU A 93 -19.38 -10.06 -8.99
C LEU A 93 -20.68 -10.86 -8.76
N PHE A 94 -20.68 -11.84 -7.84
CA PHE A 94 -21.83 -12.72 -7.62
C PHE A 94 -22.88 -12.12 -6.67
N TYR A 95 -22.45 -11.46 -5.59
CA TYR A 95 -23.38 -10.97 -4.56
C TYR A 95 -23.97 -9.61 -4.86
N HIS A 96 -23.46 -8.86 -5.83
CA HIS A 96 -24.01 -7.59 -6.31
C HIS A 96 -24.55 -6.68 -5.16
N ALA A 97 -25.88 -6.46 -5.13
CA ALA A 97 -26.54 -5.60 -4.15
C ALA A 97 -26.50 -6.14 -2.70
N ASN A 98 -26.38 -7.46 -2.52
CA ASN A 98 -26.35 -8.09 -1.18
C ASN A 98 -24.96 -8.15 -0.57
N LEU A 99 -23.99 -7.46 -1.18
CA LEU A 99 -22.60 -7.46 -0.71
C LEU A 99 -22.42 -6.89 0.69
N ASN A 100 -23.36 -6.06 1.14
CA ASN A 100 -23.38 -5.50 2.50
C ASN A 100 -23.36 -6.58 3.58
N GLU A 101 -24.07 -7.69 3.37
CA GLU A 101 -24.13 -8.84 4.29
C GLU A 101 -22.79 -9.62 4.32
N HIS A 102 -22.02 -9.55 3.23
CA HIS A 102 -20.76 -10.28 3.06
C HIS A 102 -19.51 -9.41 3.24
N ILE A 103 -19.66 -8.15 3.68
CA ILE A 103 -18.55 -7.19 3.77
C ILE A 103 -17.44 -7.65 4.72
N LEU A 104 -17.79 -8.38 5.79
CA LEU A 104 -16.83 -8.98 6.71
C LEU A 104 -15.95 -10.01 5.98
N LEU A 105 -16.57 -10.93 5.25
CA LEU A 105 -15.86 -11.94 4.48
C LEU A 105 -14.98 -11.29 3.40
N LEU A 106 -15.51 -10.29 2.70
CA LEU A 106 -14.79 -9.57 1.65
C LEU A 106 -13.55 -8.87 2.19
N GLY A 107 -13.69 -8.12 3.29
CA GLY A 107 -12.57 -7.43 3.93
C GLY A 107 -11.53 -8.43 4.44
N PHE A 108 -11.97 -9.52 5.09
CA PHE A 108 -11.07 -10.53 5.61
C PHE A 108 -10.29 -11.26 4.50
N LEU A 109 -10.95 -11.69 3.43
CA LEU A 109 -10.31 -12.33 2.28
C LEU A 109 -9.31 -11.40 1.58
N ASN A 110 -9.66 -10.12 1.44
CA ASN A 110 -8.76 -9.13 0.85
C ASN A 110 -7.50 -8.93 1.71
N GLY A 111 -7.64 -8.85 3.05
CA GLY A 111 -6.52 -8.75 3.98
C GLY A 111 -5.64 -10.00 4.02
N LEU A 112 -6.26 -11.19 3.96
CA LEU A 112 -5.56 -12.47 3.82
C LEU A 112 -4.78 -12.54 2.51
N ALA A 113 -5.42 -12.16 1.39
CA ALA A 113 -4.80 -12.13 0.07
C ALA A 113 -3.58 -11.21 0.04
N MET A 114 -3.71 -10.01 0.62
CA MET A 114 -2.61 -9.06 0.77
C MET A 114 -1.47 -9.66 1.60
N SER A 115 -1.76 -10.27 2.74
CA SER A 115 -0.76 -10.89 3.61
C SER A 115 0.01 -12.01 2.90
N LEU A 116 -0.69 -12.89 2.20
CA LEU A 116 -0.11 -13.98 1.43
C LEU A 116 0.80 -13.45 0.31
N TYR A 117 0.33 -12.46 -0.44
CA TYR A 117 1.08 -11.89 -1.56
C TYR A 117 2.34 -11.17 -1.08
N TYR A 118 2.23 -10.24 -0.12
CA TYR A 118 3.39 -9.44 0.29
C TYR A 118 4.46 -10.23 1.03
N VAL A 119 4.07 -11.20 1.87
CA VAL A 119 5.04 -12.13 2.47
C VAL A 119 5.81 -12.87 1.37
N GLY A 120 5.11 -13.36 0.36
CA GLY A 120 5.74 -14.04 -0.78
C GLY A 120 6.68 -13.11 -1.56
N VAL A 121 6.27 -11.87 -1.86
CA VAL A 121 7.10 -10.88 -2.58
C VAL A 121 8.40 -10.58 -1.84
N HIS A 122 8.31 -10.29 -0.53
CA HIS A 122 9.50 -9.96 0.27
C HIS A 122 10.55 -11.07 0.29
N LEU A 123 10.11 -12.34 0.27
CA LEU A 123 11.01 -13.48 0.25
C LEU A 123 11.48 -13.83 -1.16
N ALA A 124 10.58 -13.83 -2.16
CA ALA A 124 10.90 -14.25 -3.52
C ALA A 124 11.95 -13.35 -4.19
N ILE A 125 11.94 -12.05 -3.94
CA ILE A 125 12.96 -11.13 -4.48
C ILE A 125 14.36 -11.52 -4.02
N LEU A 126 14.51 -11.93 -2.76
CA LEU A 126 15.80 -12.35 -2.21
C LEU A 126 16.28 -13.68 -2.80
N ASP A 127 15.34 -14.61 -3.04
CA ASP A 127 15.65 -15.95 -3.54
C ASP A 127 15.94 -15.99 -5.03
N LEU A 128 15.28 -15.13 -5.82
CA LEU A 128 15.35 -15.13 -7.27
C LEU A 128 16.41 -14.19 -7.85
N THR A 129 16.96 -13.27 -7.04
CA THR A 129 17.94 -12.29 -7.51
C THR A 129 19.27 -12.41 -6.79
N THR A 130 20.39 -12.33 -7.53
CA THR A 130 21.71 -12.07 -6.95
C THR A 130 21.84 -10.61 -6.55
N ASN A 131 22.78 -10.27 -5.67
CA ASN A 131 23.02 -8.88 -5.27
C ASN A 131 23.28 -7.96 -6.48
N GLU A 132 24.05 -8.43 -7.46
CA GLU A 132 24.40 -7.67 -8.67
C GLU A 132 23.19 -7.44 -9.61
N GLN A 133 22.25 -8.39 -9.64
CA GLN A 133 21.08 -8.32 -10.53
C GLN A 133 19.88 -7.63 -9.87
N ARG A 134 19.84 -7.55 -8.54
CA ARG A 134 18.69 -7.08 -7.77
C ARG A 134 18.29 -5.66 -8.13
N ASP A 135 19.23 -4.74 -8.22
CA ASP A 135 18.94 -3.34 -8.55
C ASP A 135 18.35 -3.21 -9.96
N LYS A 136 18.94 -3.92 -10.93
CA LYS A 136 18.44 -3.96 -12.31
C LYS A 136 17.03 -4.56 -12.37
N PHE A 137 16.79 -5.61 -11.60
CA PHE A 137 15.49 -6.26 -11.50
C PHE A 137 14.43 -5.31 -10.90
N LEU A 138 14.71 -4.69 -9.75
CA LEU A 138 13.81 -3.75 -9.09
C LEU A 138 13.50 -2.54 -9.97
N TYR A 139 14.48 -2.08 -10.74
CA TYR A 139 14.28 -1.00 -11.70
C TYR A 139 13.30 -1.39 -12.81
N VAL A 140 13.49 -2.55 -13.44
CA VAL A 140 12.57 -3.04 -14.49
C VAL A 140 11.16 -3.29 -13.93
N GLN A 141 11.07 -3.91 -12.74
CA GLN A 141 9.80 -4.14 -12.04
C GLN A 141 9.07 -2.83 -11.76
N GLY A 142 9.79 -1.82 -11.24
CA GLY A 142 9.23 -0.50 -10.96
C GLY A 142 8.64 0.16 -12.19
N ILE A 143 9.35 0.13 -13.33
CA ILE A 143 8.85 0.68 -14.60
C ILE A 143 7.56 -0.03 -15.05
N LEU A 144 7.55 -1.36 -15.02
CA LEU A 144 6.39 -2.14 -15.46
C LEU A 144 5.16 -1.89 -14.57
N MET A 145 5.35 -1.82 -13.25
CA MET A 145 4.27 -1.49 -12.31
C MET A 145 3.76 -0.06 -12.51
N THR A 146 4.66 0.88 -12.78
CA THR A 146 4.30 2.28 -13.03
C THR A 146 3.44 2.42 -14.29
N ILE A 147 3.81 1.76 -15.39
CA ILE A 147 3.02 1.77 -16.62
C ILE A 147 1.60 1.26 -16.34
N GLY A 148 1.47 0.16 -15.59
CA GLY A 148 0.17 -0.36 -15.17
C GLY A 148 -0.62 0.63 -14.32
N GLY A 149 0.03 1.25 -13.34
CA GLY A 149 -0.58 2.25 -12.45
C GLY A 149 -1.04 3.53 -13.15
N VAL A 150 -0.40 3.90 -14.27
CA VAL A 150 -0.81 5.07 -15.08
C VAL A 150 -1.98 4.72 -16.01
N ILE A 151 -1.90 3.58 -16.71
CA ILE A 151 -2.87 3.23 -17.77
C ILE A 151 -4.17 2.67 -17.18
N ALA A 152 -4.09 1.82 -16.17
CA ALA A 152 -5.25 1.06 -15.71
C ALA A 152 -6.38 1.94 -15.12
N PRO A 153 -6.14 2.98 -14.28
CA PRO A 153 -7.21 3.84 -13.81
C PRO A 153 -7.96 4.57 -14.92
N LEU A 154 -7.24 5.02 -15.95
CA LEU A 154 -7.86 5.68 -17.10
C LEU A 154 -8.77 4.71 -17.86
N LEU A 155 -8.26 3.51 -18.16
CA LEU A 155 -9.05 2.47 -18.84
C LEU A 155 -10.31 2.13 -18.06
N SER A 156 -10.18 1.95 -16.73
CA SER A 156 -11.34 1.65 -15.88
C SER A 156 -12.34 2.79 -15.85
N GLY A 157 -11.89 4.04 -15.74
CA GLY A 157 -12.75 5.21 -15.79
C GLY A 157 -13.52 5.30 -17.10
N ILE A 158 -12.86 5.07 -18.25
CA ILE A 158 -13.50 5.02 -19.57
C ILE A 158 -14.53 3.91 -19.63
N ILE A 159 -14.16 2.68 -19.25
CA ILE A 159 -15.08 1.53 -19.28
C ILE A 159 -16.31 1.81 -18.43
N ILE A 160 -16.12 2.21 -17.16
CA ILE A 160 -17.24 2.43 -16.24
C ILE A 160 -18.18 3.52 -16.75
N SER A 161 -17.64 4.61 -17.32
CA SER A 161 -18.45 5.73 -17.82
C SER A 161 -19.30 5.39 -19.05
N GLN A 162 -19.00 4.32 -19.78
CA GLN A 162 -19.77 3.89 -20.95
C GLN A 162 -21.01 3.07 -20.57
N PHE A 163 -21.14 2.62 -19.33
CA PHE A 163 -22.25 1.80 -18.88
C PHE A 163 -23.12 2.52 -17.85
N ASN A 164 -24.42 2.27 -17.90
CA ASN A 164 -25.33 2.79 -16.90
C ASN A 164 -25.29 1.95 -15.61
N GLY A 165 -25.36 2.63 -14.46
CA GLY A 165 -25.44 1.99 -13.14
C GLY A 165 -24.15 1.26 -12.75
N MET A 166 -24.28 0.00 -12.30
CA MET A 166 -23.16 -0.78 -11.76
C MET A 166 -22.47 -1.68 -12.81
N LYS A 167 -23.01 -1.79 -14.02
CA LYS A 167 -22.54 -2.72 -15.06
C LYS A 167 -21.07 -2.50 -15.42
N GLY A 168 -20.63 -1.24 -15.53
CA GLY A 168 -19.24 -0.89 -15.84
C GLY A 168 -18.24 -1.40 -14.79
N TYR A 169 -18.62 -1.36 -13.51
CA TYR A 169 -17.79 -1.93 -12.43
C TYR A 169 -17.65 -3.45 -12.58
N TYR A 170 -18.73 -4.15 -12.95
CA TYR A 170 -18.65 -5.60 -13.17
C TYR A 170 -17.73 -5.96 -14.32
N VAL A 171 -17.73 -5.16 -15.41
CA VAL A 171 -16.77 -5.36 -16.53
C VAL A 171 -15.33 -5.18 -16.05
N VAL A 172 -15.05 -4.12 -15.28
CA VAL A 172 -13.71 -3.86 -14.72
C VAL A 172 -13.28 -4.95 -13.76
N PHE A 173 -14.16 -5.41 -12.86
CA PHE A 173 -13.84 -6.49 -11.91
C PHE A 173 -13.65 -7.83 -12.61
N THR A 174 -14.40 -8.11 -13.69
CA THR A 174 -14.16 -9.28 -14.54
C THR A 174 -12.77 -9.20 -15.19
N GLY A 175 -12.38 -8.04 -15.73
CA GLY A 175 -11.04 -7.80 -16.24
C GLY A 175 -9.98 -8.02 -15.17
N THR A 176 -10.20 -7.54 -13.93
CA THR A 176 -9.32 -7.78 -12.78
C THR A 176 -9.15 -9.28 -12.48
N CYS A 177 -10.26 -10.04 -12.47
CA CYS A 177 -10.22 -11.49 -12.30
C CYS A 177 -9.39 -12.17 -13.39
N ILE A 178 -9.53 -11.76 -14.65
CA ILE A 178 -8.74 -12.31 -15.77
C ILE A 178 -7.25 -12.03 -15.54
N PHE A 179 -6.87 -10.81 -15.17
CA PHE A 179 -5.47 -10.47 -14.91
C PHE A 179 -4.90 -11.24 -13.73
N PHE A 180 -5.64 -11.41 -12.64
CA PHE A 180 -5.21 -12.21 -11.49
C PHE A 180 -5.08 -13.69 -11.84
N PHE A 181 -5.97 -14.22 -12.67
CA PHE A 181 -5.90 -15.60 -13.16
C PHE A 181 -4.67 -15.80 -14.06
N ILE A 182 -4.37 -14.85 -14.97
CA ILE A 182 -3.16 -14.89 -15.80
C ILE A 182 -1.91 -14.81 -14.90
N ALA A 183 -1.91 -13.95 -13.88
CA ALA A 183 -0.81 -13.88 -12.91
C ALA A 183 -0.63 -15.21 -12.18
N PHE A 184 -1.71 -15.86 -11.75
CA PHE A 184 -1.68 -17.19 -11.15
C PHE A 184 -1.08 -18.23 -12.10
N LEU A 185 -1.58 -18.34 -13.34
CA LEU A 185 -1.05 -19.28 -14.34
C LEU A 185 0.43 -19.03 -14.64
N THR A 186 0.82 -17.77 -14.79
CA THR A 186 2.21 -17.38 -15.03
C THR A 186 3.11 -17.78 -13.85
N SER A 187 2.59 -17.67 -12.62
CA SER A 187 3.31 -18.04 -11.40
C SER A 187 3.71 -19.52 -11.36
N LEU A 188 2.96 -20.40 -12.04
CA LEU A 188 3.25 -21.83 -12.10
C LEU A 188 4.58 -22.14 -12.80
N LYS A 189 5.06 -21.22 -13.66
CA LYS A 189 6.35 -21.33 -14.35
C LYS A 189 7.55 -20.92 -13.47
N VAL A 190 7.31 -20.35 -12.29
CA VAL A 190 8.36 -19.94 -11.36
C VAL A 190 8.50 -21.00 -10.27
N LYS A 191 9.68 -21.60 -10.14
CA LYS A 191 9.98 -22.56 -9.08
C LYS A 191 10.31 -21.82 -7.80
N GLY A 192 9.60 -22.10 -6.72
CA GLY A 192 9.91 -21.58 -5.39
C GLY A 192 10.82 -22.53 -4.64
N LYS A 193 11.81 -22.02 -3.94
CA LYS A 193 12.63 -22.81 -3.01
C LYS A 193 12.12 -22.62 -1.58
N PRO A 194 12.17 -23.67 -0.72
CA PRO A 194 11.86 -23.51 0.69
C PRO A 194 12.82 -22.49 1.34
N VAL A 195 12.29 -21.63 2.19
CA VAL A 195 13.10 -20.66 2.94
C VAL A 195 13.68 -21.36 4.17
N SER A 196 14.99 -21.53 4.21
CA SER A 196 15.68 -22.25 5.30
C SER A 196 15.89 -21.41 6.57
N SER A 197 15.30 -20.23 6.71
CA SER A 197 15.50 -19.35 7.85
C SER A 197 14.68 -19.79 9.07
N LYS A 198 15.33 -19.97 10.22
CA LYS A 198 14.65 -20.13 11.52
C LYS A 198 13.89 -18.85 11.87
N SER A 199 12.73 -18.99 12.53
CA SER A 199 11.99 -17.84 13.05
C SER A 199 12.66 -17.33 14.33
N HIS A 200 12.91 -16.03 14.36
CA HIS A 200 13.38 -15.29 15.53
C HIS A 200 12.31 -14.30 16.03
N PHE A 201 11.05 -14.54 15.68
CA PHE A 201 9.93 -13.66 16.02
C PHE A 201 9.88 -13.32 17.51
N TRP A 202 9.95 -14.31 18.38
CA TRP A 202 9.91 -14.10 19.82
C TRP A 202 11.15 -13.39 20.37
N ASP A 203 12.31 -13.53 19.73
CA ASP A 203 13.51 -12.81 20.13
C ASP A 203 13.36 -11.30 19.86
N VAL A 204 12.78 -10.93 18.71
CA VAL A 204 12.52 -9.52 18.37
C VAL A 204 11.41 -8.93 19.25
N VAL A 205 10.35 -9.71 19.56
CA VAL A 205 9.24 -9.26 20.42
C VAL A 205 9.71 -9.05 21.85
N LYS A 206 10.46 -10.02 22.42
CA LYS A 206 10.87 -9.97 23.85
C LYS A 206 12.02 -9.01 24.11
N LYS A 207 12.92 -8.84 23.14
CA LYS A 207 14.14 -8.02 23.29
C LYS A 207 14.28 -7.03 22.10
N PRO A 208 13.31 -6.15 21.85
CA PRO A 208 13.42 -5.15 20.81
C PRO A 208 14.49 -4.12 21.17
N SER A 209 15.25 -3.62 20.16
CA SER A 209 16.17 -2.53 20.37
C SER A 209 15.43 -1.26 20.83
N PRO A 210 16.07 -0.35 21.60
CA PRO A 210 15.44 0.89 22.03
C PRO A 210 14.93 1.73 20.86
N GLU A 211 15.63 1.74 19.75
CA GLU A 211 15.25 2.45 18.53
C GLU A 211 14.01 1.82 17.88
N TRP A 212 13.96 0.49 17.82
CA TRP A 212 12.81 -0.23 17.30
C TRP A 212 11.54 0.01 18.10
N LYS A 213 11.65 0.06 19.44
CA LYS A 213 10.50 0.42 20.32
C LYS A 213 9.92 1.79 19.97
N LYS A 214 10.79 2.76 19.67
CA LYS A 214 10.36 4.11 19.30
C LYS A 214 9.63 4.11 17.94
N MET A 215 10.05 3.23 17.02
CA MET A 215 9.38 3.08 15.73
C MET A 215 7.96 2.53 15.84
N TYR A 216 7.59 1.84 16.92
CA TYR A 216 6.19 1.41 17.13
C TYR A 216 5.20 2.57 17.12
N LEU A 217 5.56 3.71 17.74
CA LEU A 217 4.71 4.90 17.72
C LEU A 217 4.57 5.49 16.31
N VAL A 218 5.66 5.50 15.54
CA VAL A 218 5.66 5.99 14.15
C VAL A 218 4.76 5.11 13.28
N MET A 219 4.92 3.79 13.36
CA MET A 219 4.12 2.83 12.60
C MET A 219 2.64 2.87 13.01
N PHE A 220 2.37 3.00 14.32
CA PHE A 220 1.01 3.15 14.83
C PHE A 220 0.33 4.40 14.27
N SER A 221 1.01 5.54 14.31
CA SER A 221 0.48 6.81 13.80
C SER A 221 0.23 6.77 12.28
N ASP A 222 1.15 6.17 11.52
CA ASP A 222 0.94 5.90 10.10
C ASP A 222 -0.26 4.98 9.88
N GLY A 223 -0.41 3.96 10.71
CA GLY A 223 -1.58 3.09 10.72
C GLY A 223 -2.88 3.87 10.89
N VAL A 224 -2.96 4.79 11.85
CA VAL A 224 -4.17 5.60 12.10
C VAL A 224 -4.55 6.39 10.86
N VAL A 225 -3.59 6.98 10.17
CA VAL A 225 -3.85 7.71 8.92
C VAL A 225 -4.19 6.74 7.79
N SER A 226 -3.38 5.71 7.58
CA SER A 226 -3.53 4.82 6.42
C SER A 226 -4.81 3.97 6.48
N GLY A 227 -5.32 3.63 7.66
CA GLY A 227 -6.54 2.86 7.83
C GLY A 227 -7.79 3.48 7.21
N VAL A 228 -7.80 4.79 7.05
CA VAL A 228 -8.95 5.55 6.55
C VAL A 228 -8.54 6.47 5.42
N TYR A 229 -7.56 7.35 5.64
CA TYR A 229 -7.21 8.42 4.72
C TYR A 229 -6.71 7.89 3.37
N THR A 230 -5.70 7.02 3.36
CA THR A 230 -5.16 6.46 2.11
C THR A 230 -6.02 5.32 1.56
N THR A 231 -6.75 4.60 2.42
CA THR A 231 -7.55 3.45 2.00
C THR A 231 -8.78 3.88 1.20
N PHE A 232 -9.50 4.92 1.64
CA PHE A 232 -10.70 5.34 0.92
C PHE A 232 -11.00 6.84 0.92
N LEU A 233 -10.54 7.65 1.90
CA LEU A 233 -10.91 9.07 1.94
C LEU A 233 -10.34 9.84 0.75
N ILE A 234 -9.09 9.60 0.34
CA ILE A 234 -8.50 10.24 -0.86
C ILE A 234 -9.40 9.95 -2.07
N THR A 235 -9.73 8.68 -2.28
CA THR A 235 -10.58 8.28 -3.41
C THR A 235 -11.97 8.91 -3.35
N MET A 236 -12.61 8.93 -2.17
CA MET A 236 -13.95 9.49 -2.02
C MET A 236 -13.97 11.00 -2.20
N MET A 237 -12.98 11.71 -1.64
CA MET A 237 -12.90 13.17 -1.80
C MET A 237 -12.62 13.57 -3.26
N THR A 238 -11.66 12.91 -3.90
CA THR A 238 -11.34 13.17 -5.31
C THR A 238 -12.50 12.77 -6.24
N PHE A 239 -13.18 11.66 -5.97
CA PHE A 239 -14.38 11.26 -6.72
C PHE A 239 -15.52 12.29 -6.60
N LYS A 240 -15.78 12.78 -5.38
CA LYS A 240 -16.80 13.80 -5.14
C LYS A 240 -16.52 15.09 -5.90
N VAL A 241 -15.28 15.56 -5.91
CA VAL A 241 -14.88 16.80 -6.59
C VAL A 241 -14.73 16.61 -8.10
N ALA A 242 -14.25 15.45 -8.55
CA ALA A 242 -14.13 15.13 -9.98
C ALA A 242 -15.49 14.95 -10.67
N GLY A 243 -16.52 14.55 -9.93
CA GLY A 243 -17.90 14.46 -10.43
C GLY A 243 -18.21 13.22 -11.27
N GLY A 244 -17.32 12.20 -11.28
CA GLY A 244 -17.60 10.95 -11.99
C GLY A 244 -16.37 10.05 -12.18
N GLU A 245 -16.61 8.84 -12.64
CA GLU A 245 -15.61 7.78 -12.75
C GLU A 245 -14.55 8.07 -13.81
N LEU A 246 -14.95 8.62 -14.96
CA LEU A 246 -13.99 9.00 -16.00
C LEU A 246 -13.00 10.05 -15.48
N ASN A 247 -13.52 11.10 -14.86
CA ASN A 247 -12.70 12.18 -14.32
C ASN A 247 -11.81 11.68 -13.16
N LEU A 248 -12.31 10.76 -12.33
CA LEU A 248 -11.49 10.10 -11.31
C LEU A 248 -10.36 9.28 -11.94
N GLY A 249 -10.63 8.56 -13.02
CA GLY A 249 -9.61 7.82 -13.78
C GLY A 249 -8.54 8.74 -14.36
N ILE A 250 -8.94 9.85 -15.01
CA ILE A 250 -8.05 10.89 -15.53
C ILE A 250 -7.21 11.49 -14.40
N TYR A 251 -7.85 11.88 -13.29
CA TYR A 251 -7.17 12.43 -12.12
C TYR A 251 -6.10 11.47 -11.58
N ASN A 252 -6.43 10.18 -11.40
CA ASN A 252 -5.47 9.21 -10.89
C ASN A 252 -4.30 8.96 -11.85
N THR A 253 -4.56 8.91 -13.15
CA THR A 253 -3.50 8.84 -14.17
C THR A 253 -2.57 10.05 -14.06
N PHE A 254 -3.11 11.25 -13.96
CA PHE A 254 -2.33 12.49 -13.77
C PHE A 254 -1.52 12.44 -12.48
N ALA A 255 -2.14 12.07 -11.33
CA ALA A 255 -1.47 11.96 -10.04
C ALA A 255 -0.33 10.92 -10.06
N GLN A 256 -0.50 9.80 -10.76
CA GLN A 256 0.55 8.78 -10.92
C GLN A 256 1.73 9.29 -11.76
N LEU A 257 1.49 10.05 -12.82
CA LEU A 257 2.56 10.70 -13.59
C LEU A 257 3.34 11.68 -12.73
N VAL A 258 2.66 12.51 -11.94
CA VAL A 258 3.29 13.42 -10.97
C VAL A 258 4.11 12.63 -9.93
N ALA A 259 3.57 11.51 -9.39
CA ALA A 259 4.29 10.66 -8.45
C ALA A 259 5.62 10.15 -9.01
N VAL A 260 5.63 9.71 -10.27
CA VAL A 260 6.85 9.21 -10.95
C VAL A 260 7.90 10.33 -11.10
N CYS A 261 7.47 11.50 -11.54
CA CYS A 261 8.37 12.66 -11.62
C CYS A 261 8.92 13.02 -10.23
N ALA A 262 8.06 13.02 -9.20
CA ALA A 262 8.46 13.30 -7.83
C ALA A 262 9.51 12.31 -7.31
N PHE A 263 9.34 11.01 -7.54
CA PHE A 263 10.33 10.00 -7.15
C PHE A 263 11.70 10.26 -7.77
N TYR A 264 11.75 10.62 -9.05
CA TYR A 264 13.01 10.92 -9.74
C TYR A 264 13.73 12.13 -9.13
N PHE A 265 13.00 13.20 -8.82
CA PHE A 265 13.59 14.40 -8.23
C PHE A 265 13.99 14.17 -6.76
N LEU A 266 13.13 13.53 -5.97
CA LEU A 266 13.42 13.23 -4.57
C LEU A 266 14.63 12.32 -4.41
N ALA A 267 14.83 11.34 -5.27
CA ALA A 267 15.99 10.46 -5.25
C ALA A 267 17.32 11.23 -5.41
N LYS A 268 17.31 12.35 -6.15
CA LYS A 268 18.50 13.20 -6.32
C LYS A 268 18.74 14.17 -5.15
N LEU A 269 17.66 14.61 -4.49
CA LEU A 269 17.71 15.67 -3.48
C LEU A 269 17.82 15.16 -2.05
N THR A 270 17.51 13.87 -1.81
CA THR A 270 17.37 13.33 -0.46
C THR A 270 18.71 12.89 0.11
N ASN A 271 19.14 13.50 1.23
CA ASN A 271 20.24 13.06 2.06
C ASN A 271 19.72 12.37 3.33
N GLN A 272 20.54 11.47 3.91
CA GLN A 272 20.17 10.74 5.14
C GLN A 272 19.87 11.68 6.32
N ASN A 273 20.54 12.83 6.40
CA ASN A 273 20.39 13.80 7.48
C ASN A 273 19.11 14.62 7.39
N ASP A 274 18.45 14.66 6.21
CA ASP A 274 17.29 15.51 5.96
C ASP A 274 15.95 14.76 6.01
N ARG A 275 15.97 13.47 6.37
CA ARG A 275 14.76 12.62 6.38
C ARG A 275 13.60 13.22 7.18
N ILE A 276 13.87 13.75 8.39
CA ILE A 276 12.81 14.35 9.22
C ILE A 276 12.31 15.67 8.60
N LYS A 277 13.19 16.47 8.01
CA LYS A 277 12.78 17.70 7.31
C LYS A 277 11.90 17.38 6.10
N ILE A 278 12.30 16.38 5.31
CA ILE A 278 11.53 15.92 4.15
C ILE A 278 10.17 15.38 4.60
N PHE A 279 10.13 14.57 5.66
CA PHE A 279 8.88 14.12 6.27
C PHE A 279 8.01 15.31 6.70
N ALA A 280 8.58 16.30 7.38
CA ALA A 280 7.87 17.47 7.88
C ALA A 280 7.26 18.31 6.74
N VAL A 281 8.03 18.57 5.69
CA VAL A 281 7.52 19.28 4.49
C VAL A 281 6.37 18.48 3.87
N GLY A 282 6.53 17.17 3.68
CA GLY A 282 5.46 16.31 3.17
C GLY A 282 4.20 16.34 4.05
N ALA A 283 4.36 16.26 5.38
CA ALA A 283 3.25 16.29 6.33
C ALA A 283 2.49 17.62 6.30
N ILE A 284 3.18 18.74 6.20
CA ILE A 284 2.55 20.07 6.10
C ILE A 284 1.85 20.20 4.73
N CYS A 285 2.51 19.80 3.64
CA CYS A 285 1.95 19.89 2.30
C CYS A 285 0.67 19.06 2.14
N ILE A 286 0.65 17.81 2.66
CA ILE A 286 -0.55 16.97 2.58
C ILE A 286 -1.69 17.54 3.43
N LEU A 287 -1.41 18.10 4.61
CA LEU A 287 -2.41 18.75 5.45
C LEU A 287 -3.01 19.97 4.75
N LEU A 288 -2.17 20.91 4.28
CA LEU A 288 -2.64 22.12 3.63
C LEU A 288 -3.45 21.83 2.35
N SER A 289 -2.98 20.91 1.53
CA SER A 289 -3.71 20.52 0.30
C SER A 289 -5.02 19.79 0.63
N SER A 290 -5.08 19.03 1.72
CA SER A 290 -6.32 18.39 2.19
C SER A 290 -7.34 19.41 2.71
N ILE A 291 -6.90 20.41 3.46
CA ILE A 291 -7.75 21.53 3.91
C ILE A 291 -8.26 22.30 2.69
N LEU A 292 -7.39 22.61 1.73
CA LEU A 292 -7.77 23.37 0.54
C LEU A 292 -8.90 22.70 -0.23
N ILE A 293 -8.77 21.40 -0.60
CA ILE A 293 -9.80 20.70 -1.37
C ILE A 293 -11.08 20.45 -0.55
N SER A 294 -10.96 20.34 0.78
CA SER A 294 -12.12 20.17 1.67
C SER A 294 -12.93 21.46 1.80
N SER A 295 -12.26 22.62 1.87
CA SER A 295 -12.90 23.94 2.03
C SER A 295 -13.38 24.50 0.70
N LEU A 296 -12.67 24.23 -0.38
CA LEU A 296 -12.95 24.73 -1.74
C LEU A 296 -12.99 23.55 -2.74
N PRO A 297 -14.09 22.79 -2.80
CA PRO A 297 -14.20 21.58 -3.60
C PRO A 297 -14.42 21.88 -5.10
N TYR A 298 -13.50 22.62 -5.71
CA TYR A 298 -13.50 23.01 -7.12
C TYR A 298 -12.42 22.28 -7.91
N LEU A 299 -12.50 22.32 -9.23
CA LEU A 299 -11.55 21.67 -10.13
C LEU A 299 -10.10 22.16 -9.88
N ILE A 300 -9.90 23.45 -9.57
CA ILE A 300 -8.57 24.00 -9.33
C ILE A 300 -7.92 23.39 -8.07
N SER A 301 -8.68 23.21 -7.00
CA SER A 301 -8.17 22.55 -5.78
C SER A 301 -7.93 21.06 -5.98
N LEU A 302 -8.70 20.39 -6.84
CA LEU A 302 -8.45 19.02 -7.26
C LEU A 302 -7.13 18.89 -8.02
N ILE A 303 -6.83 19.80 -8.95
CA ILE A 303 -5.58 19.83 -9.70
C ILE A 303 -4.39 20.09 -8.75
N ILE A 304 -4.51 21.08 -7.85
CA ILE A 304 -3.47 21.37 -6.84
C ILE A 304 -3.25 20.13 -5.94
N PHE A 305 -4.31 19.50 -5.48
CA PHE A 305 -4.20 18.27 -4.68
C PHE A 305 -3.57 17.13 -5.48
N GLY A 306 -3.88 16.99 -6.77
CA GLY A 306 -3.30 16.00 -7.67
C GLY A 306 -1.80 16.19 -7.93
N ILE A 307 -1.28 17.42 -7.79
CA ILE A 307 0.16 17.71 -7.85
C ILE A 307 0.81 17.52 -6.48
N VAL A 308 0.25 18.10 -5.45
CA VAL A 308 0.87 18.18 -4.11
C VAL A 308 0.81 16.84 -3.38
N SER A 309 -0.34 16.15 -3.42
CA SER A 309 -0.56 14.93 -2.64
C SER A 309 0.40 13.78 -3.01
N PRO A 310 0.64 13.43 -4.30
CA PRO A 310 1.57 12.36 -4.63
C PRO A 310 3.02 12.68 -4.22
N VAL A 311 3.43 13.94 -4.36
CA VAL A 311 4.77 14.40 -3.92
C VAL A 311 4.90 14.29 -2.41
N ALA A 312 3.93 14.83 -1.67
CA ALA A 312 3.90 14.84 -0.22
C ALA A 312 3.88 13.41 0.36
N MET A 313 3.04 12.53 -0.18
CA MET A 313 2.97 11.14 0.26
C MET A 313 4.26 10.37 -0.03
N ASN A 314 4.93 10.65 -1.17
CA ASN A 314 6.24 10.07 -1.46
C ASN A 314 7.30 10.55 -0.47
N MET A 315 7.31 11.83 -0.10
CA MET A 315 8.21 12.39 0.90
C MET A 315 8.01 11.73 2.28
N ILE A 316 6.75 11.56 2.72
CA ILE A 316 6.38 10.92 3.98
C ILE A 316 6.82 9.44 3.95
N ASN A 317 6.36 8.67 2.96
CA ASN A 317 6.59 7.23 2.87
C ASN A 317 8.06 6.87 2.74
N THR A 318 8.82 7.59 1.89
CA THR A 318 10.24 7.33 1.69
C THR A 318 11.04 7.63 2.95
N SER A 319 10.79 8.77 3.60
CA SER A 319 11.47 9.16 4.83
C SER A 319 11.19 8.16 5.96
N MET A 320 9.92 7.80 6.15
CA MET A 320 9.47 6.90 7.19
C MET A 320 10.01 5.47 7.00
N ASN A 321 9.90 4.91 5.79
CA ASN A 321 10.45 3.59 5.50
C ASN A 321 11.98 3.56 5.68
N ALA A 322 12.68 4.62 5.27
CA ALA A 322 14.12 4.71 5.47
C ALA A 322 14.51 4.70 6.96
N MET A 323 13.75 5.40 7.82
CA MET A 323 13.97 5.38 9.28
C MET A 323 13.65 4.00 9.88
N ILE A 324 12.58 3.34 9.43
CA ILE A 324 12.21 1.99 9.86
C ILE A 324 13.34 0.99 9.50
N TYR A 325 13.82 1.00 8.26
CA TYR A 325 14.89 0.11 7.83
C TYR A 325 16.19 0.36 8.59
N GLU A 326 16.57 1.62 8.80
CA GLU A 326 17.76 1.94 9.61
C GLU A 326 17.62 1.45 11.05
N SER A 327 16.42 1.52 11.65
CA SER A 327 16.20 1.00 13.00
C SER A 327 16.33 -0.53 13.07
N ILE A 328 16.00 -1.26 11.99
CA ILE A 328 16.25 -2.70 11.88
C ILE A 328 17.73 -2.99 11.77
N GLU A 329 18.48 -2.23 10.97
CA GLU A 329 19.91 -2.42 10.74
C GLU A 329 20.77 -2.16 11.98
N ARG A 330 20.23 -1.48 12.99
CA ARG A 330 20.90 -1.29 14.29
C ARG A 330 20.94 -2.57 15.15
N ASP A 331 20.14 -3.60 14.86
CA ASP A 331 20.29 -4.93 15.49
C ASP A 331 21.51 -5.64 14.86
N PRO A 332 22.54 -6.04 15.62
CA PRO A 332 23.70 -6.77 15.09
C PRO A 332 23.34 -8.04 14.31
N ASN A 333 22.22 -8.67 14.69
CA ASN A 333 21.76 -9.92 14.07
C ASN A 333 20.60 -9.70 13.06
N TYR A 334 20.43 -8.48 12.54
CA TYR A 334 19.29 -8.11 11.70
C TYR A 334 19.13 -8.97 10.44
N LYS A 335 20.26 -9.41 9.84
CA LYS A 335 20.25 -10.22 8.60
C LYS A 335 19.43 -11.49 8.78
N ASN A 336 19.51 -12.15 9.93
CA ASN A 336 18.77 -13.38 10.25
C ASN A 336 17.34 -13.11 10.71
N LYS A 337 17.03 -11.88 11.17
CA LYS A 337 15.73 -11.49 11.76
C LYS A 337 14.89 -10.59 10.85
N ARG A 338 15.38 -10.27 9.65
CA ARG A 338 14.75 -9.25 8.77
C ARG A 338 13.27 -9.52 8.51
N LEU A 339 12.91 -10.76 8.20
CA LEU A 339 11.52 -11.14 7.98
C LEU A 339 10.67 -10.97 9.24
N ASP A 340 11.23 -11.32 10.42
CA ASP A 340 10.51 -11.20 11.68
C ASP A 340 10.25 -9.73 12.04
N TYR A 341 11.18 -8.82 11.75
CA TYR A 341 10.97 -7.37 11.85
C TYR A 341 9.84 -6.89 10.93
N ILE A 342 9.77 -7.38 9.68
CA ILE A 342 8.69 -7.03 8.75
C ILE A 342 7.34 -7.53 9.26
N ILE A 343 7.27 -8.73 9.84
CA ILE A 343 6.04 -9.27 10.44
C ILE A 343 5.61 -8.43 11.64
N ILE A 344 6.54 -8.10 12.53
CA ILE A 344 6.26 -7.35 13.76
C ILE A 344 5.83 -5.92 13.44
N ARG A 345 6.34 -5.32 12.36
CA ARG A 345 5.92 -4.01 11.86
C ARG A 345 4.41 -3.93 11.60
N GLU A 346 3.81 -5.00 11.09
CA GLU A 346 2.38 -4.99 10.74
C GLU A 346 1.46 -4.96 11.98
N ILE A 347 1.98 -5.28 13.18
CA ILE A 347 1.18 -5.25 14.43
C ILE A 347 0.83 -3.81 14.82
N PRO A 348 1.80 -2.90 15.11
CA PRO A 348 1.47 -1.52 15.47
C PRO A 348 0.78 -0.76 14.33
N LEU A 349 1.16 -1.02 13.07
CA LEU A 349 0.54 -0.45 11.90
C LEU A 349 -0.94 -0.87 11.79
N GLY A 350 -1.24 -2.14 11.97
CA GLY A 350 -2.61 -2.68 11.90
C GLY A 350 -3.48 -2.21 13.07
N ILE A 351 -2.94 -2.16 14.30
CA ILE A 351 -3.65 -1.58 15.46
C ILE A 351 -4.00 -0.11 15.16
N GLY A 352 -3.05 0.64 14.61
CA GLY A 352 -3.29 2.02 14.18
C GLY A 352 -4.43 2.11 13.16
N ARG A 353 -4.43 1.26 12.12
CA ARG A 353 -5.51 1.21 11.11
C ARG A 353 -6.87 0.99 11.75
N ILE A 354 -6.98 0.03 12.67
CA ILE A 354 -8.22 -0.25 13.41
C ILE A 354 -8.68 0.98 14.19
N ILE A 355 -7.77 1.62 14.93
CA ILE A 355 -8.10 2.83 15.71
C ILE A 355 -8.49 3.98 14.78
N GLY A 356 -7.81 4.16 13.64
CA GLY A 356 -8.20 5.14 12.63
C GLY A 356 -9.64 4.95 12.15
N VAL A 357 -10.04 3.71 11.87
CA VAL A 357 -11.42 3.39 11.49
C VAL A 357 -12.40 3.70 12.63
N PHE A 358 -12.08 3.38 13.88
CA PHE A 358 -12.94 3.73 15.01
C PHE A 358 -13.07 5.23 15.21
N ILE A 359 -12.00 6.01 15.04
CA ILE A 359 -12.04 7.48 15.06
C ILE A 359 -12.99 7.99 13.96
N PHE A 360 -12.87 7.47 12.74
CA PHE A 360 -13.75 7.84 11.63
C PHE A 360 -15.22 7.53 11.92
N LEU A 361 -15.51 6.33 12.44
CA LEU A 361 -16.87 5.95 12.83
C LEU A 361 -17.40 6.80 13.98
N ALA A 362 -16.55 7.21 14.92
CA ALA A 362 -16.93 8.12 15.99
C ALA A 362 -17.26 9.51 15.44
N LEU A 363 -16.46 10.06 14.53
CA LEU A 363 -16.78 11.31 13.85
C LEU A 363 -18.13 11.24 13.11
N GLY A 364 -18.45 10.09 12.52
CA GLY A 364 -19.73 9.86 11.84
C GLY A 364 -20.96 9.88 12.75
N LYS A 365 -20.81 9.84 14.08
CA LYS A 365 -21.89 10.04 15.05
C LYS A 365 -22.22 11.52 15.30
N TYR A 366 -21.23 12.38 15.10
CA TYR A 366 -21.36 13.83 15.39
C TYR A 366 -21.60 14.67 14.14
N PHE A 367 -21.17 14.21 12.97
CA PHE A 367 -21.29 14.95 11.72
C PHE A 367 -22.22 14.23 10.74
N ASN A 368 -23.01 14.99 9.99
CA ASN A 368 -23.82 14.46 8.90
C ASN A 368 -22.92 13.94 7.74
N LEU A 369 -23.52 13.19 6.81
CA LEU A 369 -22.80 12.53 5.73
C LEU A 369 -22.03 13.50 4.83
N GLU A 370 -22.54 14.72 4.63
CA GLU A 370 -21.91 15.75 3.78
C GLU A 370 -20.68 16.36 4.43
N ALA A 371 -20.74 16.61 5.74
CA ALA A 371 -19.65 17.19 6.53
C ALA A 371 -18.59 16.16 6.95
N LEU A 372 -18.98 14.89 7.13
CA LEU A 372 -18.08 13.83 7.61
C LEU A 372 -16.86 13.66 6.71
N LEU A 373 -17.07 13.64 5.37
CA LEU A 373 -15.98 13.44 4.42
C LEU A 373 -14.94 14.57 4.47
N PRO A 374 -15.30 15.86 4.28
CA PRO A 374 -14.31 16.95 4.29
C PRO A 374 -13.64 17.15 5.66
N ILE A 375 -14.38 16.96 6.76
CA ILE A 375 -13.83 17.06 8.11
C ILE A 375 -12.81 15.95 8.35
N SER A 376 -13.17 14.70 8.08
CA SER A 376 -12.26 13.57 8.24
C SER A 376 -11.04 13.71 7.33
N PHE A 377 -11.24 14.17 6.10
CA PHE A 377 -10.18 14.34 5.12
C PHE A 377 -9.13 15.37 5.56
N SER A 378 -9.56 16.44 6.25
CA SER A 378 -8.66 17.44 6.83
C SER A 378 -8.06 16.99 8.17
N PHE A 379 -8.77 16.17 8.94
CA PHE A 379 -8.37 15.75 10.28
C PHE A 379 -7.21 14.75 10.27
N PHE A 380 -7.29 13.68 9.46
CA PHE A 380 -6.30 12.61 9.52
C PHE A 380 -4.86 13.07 9.22
N PRO A 381 -4.57 13.93 8.23
CA PRO A 381 -3.22 14.41 7.98
C PRO A 381 -2.59 15.22 9.15
N ILE A 382 -3.38 15.76 10.08
CA ILE A 382 -2.88 16.42 11.29
C ILE A 382 -1.98 15.48 12.09
N ILE A 383 -2.28 14.18 12.09
CA ILE A 383 -1.50 13.17 12.80
C ILE A 383 -0.05 13.13 12.29
N TYR A 384 0.19 13.28 10.98
CA TYR A 384 1.55 13.37 10.43
C TYR A 384 2.26 14.65 10.91
N VAL A 385 1.55 15.77 11.04
CA VAL A 385 2.13 17.02 11.56
C VAL A 385 2.48 16.89 13.05
N VAL A 386 1.62 16.26 13.83
CA VAL A 386 1.88 15.98 15.27
C VAL A 386 3.07 15.02 15.43
N MET A 387 3.35 14.17 14.45
CA MET A 387 4.50 13.29 14.47
C MET A 387 5.85 14.02 14.28
N ILE A 388 5.89 15.23 13.73
CA ILE A 388 7.13 15.97 13.46
C ILE A 388 7.96 16.16 14.74
N PRO A 389 7.45 16.80 15.82
CA PRO A 389 8.22 16.96 17.05
C PRO A 389 8.59 15.63 17.70
N ILE A 390 7.73 14.63 17.61
CA ILE A 390 8.00 13.28 18.12
C ILE A 390 9.21 12.66 17.39
N LEU A 391 9.27 12.77 16.06
CA LEU A 391 10.40 12.28 15.27
C LEU A 391 11.70 13.00 15.63
N TYR A 392 11.68 14.32 15.86
CA TYR A 392 12.86 15.05 16.32
C TYR A 392 13.36 14.59 17.70
N LEU A 393 12.45 14.24 18.62
CA LEU A 393 12.79 13.71 19.95
C LEU A 393 13.35 12.27 19.89
N ILE A 394 12.79 11.45 19.02
CA ILE A 394 13.10 10.02 18.91
C ILE A 394 14.39 9.79 18.12
N TRP A 395 14.58 10.52 17.02
CA TRP A 395 15.61 10.27 16.01
C TRP A 395 16.83 11.19 16.24
N LYS A 396 17.69 10.81 17.21
CA LYS A 396 18.79 11.70 17.64
C LYS A 396 19.97 11.81 16.69
N LYS A 397 20.30 10.80 15.88
CA LYS A 397 21.35 10.85 14.82
C LYS A 397 21.25 9.64 13.88
N PRO A 398 21.46 9.81 12.55
CA PRO A 398 21.63 8.70 11.63
C PRO A 398 22.90 7.89 11.95
N LEU A 399 22.95 6.61 11.52
CA LEU A 399 24.16 5.79 11.61
C LEU A 399 25.31 6.48 10.86
N SER A 400 26.46 6.65 11.49
CA SER A 400 27.62 7.17 10.80
C SER A 400 28.12 6.17 9.75
N LYS A 401 28.60 6.67 8.62
CA LYS A 401 29.14 5.83 7.53
C LYS A 401 30.24 4.85 7.99
N SER A 402 31.00 5.20 9.05
CA SER A 402 32.04 4.35 9.64
C SER A 402 31.48 3.07 10.29
N VAL A 403 30.26 3.11 10.85
CA VAL A 403 29.61 1.93 11.44
C VAL A 403 29.06 0.99 10.37
N LEU A 404 28.69 1.51 9.20
CA LEU A 404 28.25 0.70 8.06
C LEU A 404 29.40 -0.03 7.40
N GLN A 405 30.57 0.60 7.27
CA GLN A 405 31.77 0.00 6.68
C GLN A 405 32.41 -1.08 7.56
N SER A 406 32.32 -0.96 8.88
CA SER A 406 32.84 -2.00 9.81
C SER A 406 31.98 -3.27 9.89
N LYS A 407 30.81 -3.30 9.22
CA LYS A 407 29.91 -4.45 9.15
C LYS A 407 29.98 -5.23 7.83
N GLU A 408 30.79 -4.77 6.86
CA GLU A 408 31.05 -5.44 5.58
C GLU A 408 32.34 -6.28 5.57
N VAL A 409 33.06 -6.35 6.69
CA VAL A 409 34.26 -7.19 6.87
C VAL A 409 33.87 -8.49 7.62
#